data_8518f8cb191599dac90859774eba9ef5
#
_entry.id   8518f8cb191599dac90859774eba9ef5
#
_cell.length_a   1.000
_cell.length_b   1.000
_cell.length_c   1.000
_cell.angle_alpha   90.00
_cell.angle_beta   90.00
_cell.angle_gamma   90.00
#
_symmetry.space_group_name_H-M   'P 1'
#
loop_
_entity.id
_entity.type
_entity.pdbx_description
1 polymer ?
#
loop_
_entity_poly.entity_id
_entity_poly.type
_entity_poly.pdbx_seq_one_letter_code
_entity_poly.pdbx_strand_id
1 'polypeptide(L)'
;MPELKKIEVLEHPFAPTPIVRLSGDYSDNEIWIKREDLLPFSFGGNKARKAACFYREMMKERPDVVMTYGSNSSNHCRIIANLAAALELPCHIISSGEEEHGTNGRELFNRVMVRDFGASVETVPVEEVHDTIEARISEYRNQGKKPYFIQGGGHGNAGTQSYVDAYREIAAQEEVLGMRFSRVFHATGTGSTQAGLVCGRELERQEQGELGGNRIVGISIARPCPRGRDVVKESILDYYRMRKKQNPGQKLPEFCEEDLVFEDRYRLGGYGKSSPEEEACIRRVMRQDGIPMDTTYVGKAFFGMLQYLRDHEIRGERILFVHTGGTPLFFDRL
;
A
#
# COMPACT_ATOMS: atom_id res chain seq x y z
N MET A 1 27.76 -18.06 -0.57
CA MET A 1 26.39 -17.93 -1.10
C MET A 1 26.49 -17.32 -2.48
N PRO A 2 25.73 -17.77 -3.48
CA PRO A 2 25.70 -17.12 -4.78
C PRO A 2 25.24 -15.68 -4.63
N GLU A 3 25.70 -14.80 -5.51
CA GLU A 3 25.28 -13.41 -5.55
C GLU A 3 23.85 -13.37 -6.09
N LEU A 4 22.96 -12.60 -5.42
CA LEU A 4 21.59 -12.45 -5.89
C LEU A 4 21.58 -11.68 -7.22
N LYS A 5 20.67 -12.08 -8.10
CA LYS A 5 20.44 -11.38 -9.35
C LYS A 5 19.96 -9.95 -9.10
N LYS A 6 20.49 -9.00 -9.88
CA LYS A 6 20.05 -7.62 -9.82
C LYS A 6 18.77 -7.39 -10.63
N ILE A 7 17.91 -6.54 -10.12
CA ILE A 7 16.70 -6.11 -10.80
C ILE A 7 16.85 -4.62 -11.11
N GLU A 8 17.26 -4.29 -12.34
CA GLU A 8 17.61 -2.92 -12.77
C GLU A 8 16.57 -1.86 -12.36
N VAL A 9 15.29 -2.16 -12.55
CA VAL A 9 14.20 -1.22 -12.20
C VAL A 9 14.07 -0.95 -10.69
N LEU A 10 14.69 -1.79 -9.84
CA LEU A 10 14.67 -1.64 -8.37
C LEU A 10 16.02 -1.15 -7.79
N GLU A 11 17.08 -1.10 -8.60
CA GLU A 11 18.43 -0.63 -8.18
C GLU A 11 18.41 0.88 -7.86
N HIS A 12 17.57 1.64 -8.54
CA HIS A 12 17.45 3.07 -8.39
C HIS A 12 16.10 3.49 -7.81
N PRO A 13 16.00 4.65 -7.17
CA PRO A 13 14.70 5.23 -6.82
C PRO A 13 13.81 5.34 -8.07
N PHE A 14 12.53 5.04 -7.92
CA PHE A 14 11.58 5.28 -8.99
C PHE A 14 11.51 6.77 -9.33
N ALA A 15 11.32 7.08 -10.62
CA ALA A 15 10.93 8.42 -11.03
C ALA A 15 9.62 8.82 -10.32
N PRO A 16 9.41 10.11 -10.03
CA PRO A 16 8.19 10.59 -9.42
C PRO A 16 6.96 10.18 -10.23
N THR A 17 5.97 9.57 -9.57
CA THR A 17 4.71 9.24 -10.22
C THR A 17 3.90 10.52 -10.50
N PRO A 18 3.17 10.59 -11.63
CA PRO A 18 2.41 11.79 -11.96
C PRO A 18 1.37 12.15 -10.91
N ILE A 19 1.19 13.46 -10.67
CA ILE A 19 0.01 14.02 -10.04
C ILE A 19 -0.83 14.67 -11.13
N VAL A 20 -2.06 14.21 -11.32
CA VAL A 20 -2.97 14.69 -12.37
C VAL A 20 -4.28 15.16 -11.79
N ARG A 21 -4.83 16.26 -12.33
CA ARG A 21 -6.16 16.72 -11.98
C ARG A 21 -7.20 15.88 -12.72
N LEU A 22 -8.24 15.45 -12.01
CA LEU A 22 -9.37 14.79 -12.65
C LEU A 22 -10.23 15.78 -13.44
N SER A 23 -10.69 15.32 -14.61
CA SER A 23 -11.58 16.10 -15.49
C SER A 23 -13.03 16.03 -15.08
N GLY A 24 -13.42 14.96 -14.37
CA GLY A 24 -14.80 14.75 -13.93
C GLY A 24 -15.19 15.65 -12.78
N ASP A 25 -16.47 16.05 -12.77
CA ASP A 25 -17.09 16.77 -11.67
C ASP A 25 -17.54 15.77 -10.60
N TYR A 26 -16.66 15.45 -9.65
CA TYR A 26 -16.90 14.46 -8.60
C TYR A 26 -17.35 15.05 -7.27
N SER A 27 -17.03 16.33 -7.03
CA SER A 27 -17.40 17.08 -5.83
C SER A 27 -17.19 18.57 -6.05
N ASP A 28 -17.63 19.40 -5.09
CA ASP A 28 -17.38 20.86 -5.08
C ASP A 28 -15.90 21.21 -4.82
N ASN A 29 -14.96 20.27 -5.04
CA ASN A 29 -13.53 20.40 -4.81
C ASN A 29 -12.73 20.06 -6.06
N GLU A 30 -11.51 20.58 -6.15
CA GLU A 30 -10.55 20.12 -7.17
C GLU A 30 -9.93 18.80 -6.74
N ILE A 31 -10.25 17.71 -7.44
CA ILE A 31 -9.70 16.39 -7.14
C ILE A 31 -8.47 16.11 -8.01
N TRP A 32 -7.38 15.77 -7.35
CA TRP A 32 -6.12 15.39 -7.97
C TRP A 32 -5.77 13.96 -7.57
N ILE A 33 -5.11 13.23 -8.46
CA ILE A 33 -4.68 11.86 -8.21
C ILE A 33 -3.18 11.73 -8.38
N LYS A 34 -2.50 11.17 -7.36
CA LYS A 34 -1.13 10.67 -7.48
C LYS A 34 -1.16 9.23 -7.97
N ARG A 35 -0.59 9.01 -9.15
CA ARG A 35 -0.69 7.78 -9.94
C ARG A 35 0.36 6.73 -9.55
N GLU A 36 0.30 6.20 -8.31
CA GLU A 36 1.18 5.13 -7.86
C GLU A 36 0.98 3.82 -8.64
N ASP A 37 -0.17 3.63 -9.25
CA ASP A 37 -0.47 2.53 -10.18
C ASP A 37 0.43 2.50 -11.42
N LEU A 38 1.12 3.60 -11.73
CA LEU A 38 2.06 3.71 -12.85
C LEU A 38 3.52 3.41 -12.46
N LEU A 39 3.80 2.97 -11.24
CA LEU A 39 5.15 2.51 -10.88
C LEU A 39 5.58 1.33 -11.75
N PRO A 40 6.86 1.31 -12.23
CA PRO A 40 7.29 0.42 -13.30
C PRO A 40 7.65 -1.02 -12.85
N PHE A 41 7.00 -1.54 -11.79
CA PHE A 41 7.21 -2.90 -11.34
C PHE A 41 5.88 -3.58 -11.02
N SER A 42 5.63 -4.74 -11.63
CA SER A 42 4.52 -5.63 -11.32
C SER A 42 3.16 -4.91 -11.21
N PHE A 43 2.76 -4.16 -12.22
CA PHE A 43 1.53 -3.33 -12.28
C PHE A 43 1.44 -2.24 -11.20
N GLY A 44 2.58 -1.75 -10.70
CA GLY A 44 2.63 -0.60 -9.82
C GLY A 44 1.93 -0.75 -8.46
N GLY A 45 1.56 0.39 -7.92
CA GLY A 45 0.86 0.52 -6.64
C GLY A 45 1.79 0.54 -5.43
N ASN A 46 1.19 0.73 -4.27
CA ASN A 46 1.93 0.83 -3.01
C ASN A 46 2.79 -0.40 -2.69
N LYS A 47 2.42 -1.57 -3.20
CA LYS A 47 3.20 -2.79 -2.97
C LYS A 47 4.47 -2.82 -3.82
N ALA A 48 4.45 -2.24 -5.03
CA ALA A 48 5.64 -2.07 -5.85
C ALA A 48 6.64 -1.09 -5.21
N ARG A 49 6.15 0.03 -4.68
CA ARG A 49 7.00 0.98 -3.94
C ARG A 49 7.64 0.33 -2.71
N LYS A 50 6.88 -0.47 -1.96
CA LYS A 50 7.40 -1.25 -0.82
C LYS A 50 8.40 -2.32 -1.25
N ALA A 51 8.14 -3.00 -2.37
CA ALA A 51 9.02 -4.04 -2.89
C ALA A 51 10.44 -3.52 -3.18
N ALA A 52 10.58 -2.27 -3.63
CA ALA A 52 11.89 -1.65 -3.80
C ALA A 52 12.67 -1.50 -2.47
N CYS A 53 11.98 -1.32 -1.35
CA CYS A 53 12.61 -1.28 -0.03
C CYS A 53 13.00 -2.69 0.43
N PHE A 54 12.11 -3.68 0.28
CA PHE A 54 12.43 -5.08 0.58
C PHE A 54 13.55 -5.63 -0.30
N TYR A 55 13.58 -5.27 -1.59
CA TYR A 55 14.67 -5.63 -2.49
C TYR A 55 16.02 -5.17 -1.93
N ARG A 56 16.13 -3.90 -1.50
CA ARG A 56 17.38 -3.36 -0.92
C ARG A 56 17.80 -4.07 0.38
N GLU A 57 16.85 -4.50 1.19
CA GLU A 57 17.13 -5.31 2.38
C GLU A 57 17.61 -6.73 1.99
N MET A 58 16.91 -7.38 1.04
CA MET A 58 17.30 -8.72 0.57
C MET A 58 18.69 -8.74 -0.09
N MET A 59 19.04 -7.71 -0.86
CA MET A 59 20.40 -7.60 -1.43
C MET A 59 21.50 -7.55 -0.36
N LYS A 60 21.20 -6.99 0.83
CA LYS A 60 22.12 -6.98 1.97
C LYS A 60 22.10 -8.32 2.74
N GLU A 61 20.90 -8.83 2.97
CA GLU A 61 20.70 -10.02 3.80
C GLU A 61 21.03 -11.33 3.09
N ARG A 62 20.86 -11.38 1.76
CA ARG A 62 21.05 -12.56 0.91
C ARG A 62 20.28 -13.78 1.42
N PRO A 63 18.95 -13.74 1.40
CA PRO A 63 18.13 -14.89 1.81
C PRO A 63 18.17 -16.02 0.79
N ASP A 64 17.80 -17.23 1.24
CA ASP A 64 17.69 -18.43 0.40
C ASP A 64 16.22 -18.69 -0.03
N VAL A 65 15.25 -18.07 0.65
CA VAL A 65 13.82 -18.22 0.36
C VAL A 65 13.08 -16.98 0.83
N VAL A 66 12.09 -16.53 0.05
CA VAL A 66 11.19 -15.44 0.40
C VAL A 66 9.86 -16.02 0.88
N MET A 67 9.35 -15.50 2.00
CA MET A 67 8.05 -15.91 2.54
C MET A 67 7.15 -14.72 2.77
N THR A 68 5.86 -14.89 2.54
CA THR A 68 4.84 -13.90 2.88
C THR A 68 3.48 -14.55 3.07
N TYR A 69 2.47 -13.74 3.43
CA TYR A 69 1.08 -14.21 3.50
C TYR A 69 0.07 -13.17 3.01
N GLY A 70 -1.11 -13.65 2.62
CA GLY A 70 -2.23 -12.79 2.21
C GLY A 70 -3.41 -13.59 1.66
N SER A 71 -4.47 -12.90 1.25
CA SER A 71 -5.62 -13.53 0.57
C SER A 71 -5.26 -13.96 -0.85
N ASN A 72 -6.10 -14.80 -1.45
CA ASN A 72 -5.96 -15.27 -2.84
C ASN A 72 -5.94 -14.13 -3.87
N SER A 73 -6.64 -13.01 -3.60
CA SER A 73 -6.67 -11.81 -4.46
C SER A 73 -5.57 -10.79 -4.14
N SER A 74 -4.60 -11.13 -3.28
CA SER A 74 -3.64 -10.17 -2.74
C SER A 74 -2.68 -9.57 -3.77
N ASN A 75 -2.75 -8.27 -4.00
CA ASN A 75 -1.72 -7.52 -4.75
C ASN A 75 -0.33 -7.63 -4.10
N HIS A 76 -0.27 -7.81 -2.78
CA HIS A 76 0.99 -7.98 -2.06
C HIS A 76 1.64 -9.31 -2.42
N CYS A 77 0.90 -10.42 -2.33
CA CYS A 77 1.41 -11.77 -2.67
C CYS A 77 1.92 -11.81 -4.11
N ARG A 78 1.18 -11.24 -5.08
CA ARG A 78 1.59 -11.15 -6.48
C ARG A 78 2.94 -10.43 -6.62
N ILE A 79 3.10 -9.27 -6.00
CA ILE A 79 4.32 -8.48 -6.13
C ILE A 79 5.51 -9.16 -5.46
N ILE A 80 5.31 -9.80 -4.31
CA ILE A 80 6.39 -10.54 -3.64
C ILE A 80 6.77 -11.80 -4.41
N ALA A 81 5.80 -12.51 -5.01
CA ALA A 81 6.09 -13.64 -5.91
C ALA A 81 6.92 -13.18 -7.12
N ASN A 82 6.55 -12.04 -7.74
CA ASN A 82 7.31 -11.47 -8.85
C ASN A 82 8.73 -11.05 -8.44
N LEU A 83 8.86 -10.42 -7.26
CA LEU A 83 10.16 -10.02 -6.72
C LEU A 83 11.08 -11.24 -6.50
N ALA A 84 10.55 -12.29 -5.89
CA ALA A 84 11.28 -13.53 -5.67
C ALA A 84 11.67 -14.20 -6.98
N ALA A 85 10.76 -14.32 -7.95
CA ALA A 85 11.02 -14.88 -9.27
C ALA A 85 12.13 -14.11 -10.02
N ALA A 86 12.09 -12.77 -9.98
CA ALA A 86 13.10 -11.93 -10.61
C ALA A 86 14.49 -12.03 -9.96
N LEU A 87 14.55 -12.37 -8.66
CA LEU A 87 15.77 -12.67 -7.91
C LEU A 87 16.21 -14.14 -8.04
N GLU A 88 15.43 -14.97 -8.75
CA GLU A 88 15.64 -16.43 -8.86
C GLU A 88 15.62 -17.12 -7.48
N LEU A 89 14.82 -16.61 -6.56
CA LEU A 89 14.61 -17.17 -5.23
C LEU A 89 13.30 -17.96 -5.14
N PRO A 90 13.27 -19.10 -4.43
CA PRO A 90 12.03 -19.74 -4.04
C PRO A 90 11.12 -18.76 -3.28
N CYS A 91 9.82 -18.80 -3.58
CA CYS A 91 8.81 -18.02 -2.88
C CYS A 91 7.78 -18.96 -2.24
N HIS A 92 7.51 -18.78 -0.95
CA HIS A 92 6.47 -19.52 -0.23
C HIS A 92 5.42 -18.56 0.31
N ILE A 93 4.18 -18.72 -0.12
CA ILE A 93 3.05 -17.88 0.26
C ILE A 93 2.09 -18.70 1.10
N ILE A 94 1.80 -18.23 2.33
CA ILE A 94 0.70 -18.74 3.13
C ILE A 94 -0.56 -17.94 2.75
N SER A 95 -1.55 -18.63 2.19
CA SER A 95 -2.81 -18.03 1.79
C SER A 95 -3.90 -18.34 2.81
N SER A 96 -4.77 -17.37 3.07
CA SER A 96 -5.92 -17.55 3.95
C SER A 96 -7.20 -17.15 3.25
N GLY A 97 -8.29 -17.82 3.63
CA GLY A 97 -9.63 -17.56 3.14
C GLY A 97 -10.13 -18.58 2.12
N GLU A 98 -11.39 -18.47 1.79
CA GLU A 98 -12.06 -19.29 0.79
C GLU A 98 -11.54 -18.97 -0.62
N GLU A 99 -11.75 -19.90 -1.55
CA GLU A 99 -11.47 -19.64 -2.96
C GLU A 99 -12.40 -18.55 -3.49
N GLU A 100 -11.81 -17.38 -3.80
CA GLU A 100 -12.51 -16.29 -4.47
C GLU A 100 -12.36 -16.47 -5.99
N HIS A 101 -13.44 -16.21 -6.72
CA HIS A 101 -13.44 -16.18 -8.18
C HIS A 101 -13.85 -14.80 -8.68
N GLY A 102 -13.30 -14.43 -9.82
CA GLY A 102 -13.71 -13.23 -10.56
C GLY A 102 -15.08 -13.40 -11.22
N THR A 103 -15.46 -12.41 -12.01
CA THR A 103 -16.70 -12.44 -12.79
C THR A 103 -16.75 -13.68 -13.70
N ASN A 104 -17.90 -14.33 -13.78
CA ASN A 104 -18.12 -15.55 -14.57
C ASN A 104 -17.30 -16.78 -14.11
N GLY A 105 -16.89 -16.86 -12.83
CA GLY A 105 -16.17 -18.00 -12.28
C GLY A 105 -14.71 -18.12 -12.74
N ARG A 106 -14.15 -17.07 -13.33
CA ARG A 106 -12.74 -17.05 -13.77
C ARG A 106 -11.81 -17.00 -12.55
N GLU A 107 -10.65 -17.62 -12.69
CA GLU A 107 -9.58 -17.50 -11.70
C GLU A 107 -9.10 -16.04 -11.62
N LEU A 108 -8.82 -15.54 -10.41
CA LEU A 108 -8.38 -14.17 -10.17
C LEU A 108 -7.00 -13.91 -10.79
N PHE A 109 -6.81 -12.77 -11.43
CA PHE A 109 -5.55 -12.37 -12.07
C PHE A 109 -4.34 -12.48 -11.13
N ASN A 110 -4.46 -11.99 -9.90
CA ASN A 110 -3.36 -12.07 -8.95
C ASN A 110 -2.97 -13.52 -8.64
N ARG A 111 -3.93 -14.45 -8.57
CA ARG A 111 -3.67 -15.88 -8.32
C ARG A 111 -2.97 -16.53 -9.50
N VAL A 112 -3.44 -16.27 -10.72
CA VAL A 112 -2.79 -16.75 -11.95
C VAL A 112 -1.33 -16.30 -11.98
N MET A 113 -1.07 -15.02 -11.73
CA MET A 113 0.29 -14.47 -11.76
C MET A 113 1.19 -15.02 -10.66
N VAL A 114 0.66 -15.23 -9.44
CA VAL A 114 1.43 -15.86 -8.34
C VAL A 114 1.91 -17.26 -8.77
N ARG A 115 1.04 -18.04 -9.41
CA ARG A 115 1.39 -19.36 -9.95
C ARG A 115 2.42 -19.26 -11.08
N ASP A 116 2.21 -18.34 -12.02
CA ASP A 116 3.11 -18.16 -13.17
C ASP A 116 4.51 -17.67 -12.77
N PHE A 117 4.61 -16.95 -11.65
CA PHE A 117 5.90 -16.59 -11.03
C PHE A 117 6.56 -17.75 -10.24
N GLY A 118 5.93 -18.92 -10.23
CA GLY A 118 6.50 -20.13 -9.61
C GLY A 118 6.48 -20.13 -8.08
N ALA A 119 5.67 -19.30 -7.45
CA ALA A 119 5.53 -19.33 -6.00
C ALA A 119 4.75 -20.58 -5.54
N SER A 120 5.22 -21.23 -4.48
CA SER A 120 4.42 -22.24 -3.77
C SER A 120 3.38 -21.56 -2.88
N VAL A 121 2.14 -22.03 -2.93
CA VAL A 121 1.04 -21.50 -2.13
C VAL A 121 0.51 -22.59 -1.22
N GLU A 122 0.49 -22.33 0.07
CA GLU A 122 -0.10 -23.18 1.10
C GLU A 122 -1.35 -22.47 1.65
N THR A 123 -2.52 -23.06 1.46
CA THR A 123 -3.79 -22.47 1.93
C THR A 123 -4.19 -23.08 3.26
N VAL A 124 -4.45 -22.23 4.24
CA VAL A 124 -4.83 -22.64 5.61
C VAL A 124 -5.98 -21.76 6.13
N PRO A 125 -6.74 -22.23 7.14
CA PRO A 125 -7.68 -21.39 7.86
C PRO A 125 -7.02 -20.14 8.44
N VAL A 126 -7.78 -19.04 8.58
CA VAL A 126 -7.22 -17.74 9.05
C VAL A 126 -6.57 -17.87 10.43
N GLU A 127 -7.14 -18.66 11.31
CA GLU A 127 -6.65 -18.94 12.65
C GLU A 127 -5.32 -19.69 12.69
N GLU A 128 -5.00 -20.47 11.66
CA GLU A 128 -3.76 -21.27 11.56
C GLU A 128 -2.61 -20.51 10.87
N VAL A 129 -2.90 -19.34 10.29
CA VAL A 129 -1.88 -18.58 9.50
C VAL A 129 -0.63 -18.28 10.31
N HIS A 130 -0.79 -17.82 11.55
CA HIS A 130 0.35 -17.46 12.41
C HIS A 130 1.24 -18.67 12.69
N ASP A 131 0.64 -19.76 13.16
CA ASP A 131 1.37 -20.96 13.54
C ASP A 131 2.03 -21.63 12.32
N THR A 132 1.37 -21.60 11.16
CA THR A 132 1.94 -22.08 9.90
C THR A 132 3.16 -21.26 9.47
N ILE A 133 3.10 -19.93 9.57
CA ILE A 133 4.26 -19.06 9.27
C ILE A 133 5.45 -19.44 10.15
N GLU A 134 5.27 -19.54 11.47
CA GLU A 134 6.35 -19.86 12.41
C GLU A 134 6.91 -21.28 12.16
N ALA A 135 6.04 -22.24 11.88
CA ALA A 135 6.45 -23.62 11.54
C ALA A 135 7.31 -23.63 10.26
N ARG A 136 6.91 -22.95 9.20
CA ARG A 136 7.66 -22.92 7.93
C ARG A 136 8.97 -22.16 8.05
N ILE A 137 9.02 -21.07 8.80
CA ILE A 137 10.28 -20.35 9.10
C ILE A 137 11.25 -21.29 9.83
N SER A 138 10.77 -22.02 10.84
CA SER A 138 11.56 -22.96 11.61
C SER A 138 12.05 -24.13 10.74
N GLU A 139 11.19 -24.67 9.88
CA GLU A 139 11.54 -25.74 8.94
C GLU A 139 12.67 -25.33 7.98
N TYR A 140 12.58 -24.14 7.36
CA TYR A 140 13.63 -23.63 6.50
C TYR A 140 14.96 -23.44 7.26
N ARG A 141 14.90 -22.90 8.47
CA ARG A 141 16.09 -22.76 9.33
C ARG A 141 16.74 -24.11 9.66
N ASN A 142 15.94 -25.13 9.97
CA ASN A 142 16.41 -26.49 10.24
C ASN A 142 17.05 -27.13 9.01
N GLN A 143 16.65 -26.72 7.80
CA GLN A 143 17.29 -27.11 6.53
C GLN A 143 18.57 -26.31 6.23
N GLY A 144 19.03 -25.44 7.14
CA GLY A 144 20.17 -24.54 6.94
C GLY A 144 19.93 -23.37 6.00
N LYS A 145 18.66 -23.08 5.66
CA LYS A 145 18.30 -21.96 4.80
C LYS A 145 18.02 -20.70 5.63
N LYS A 146 18.20 -19.53 5.01
CA LYS A 146 17.86 -18.23 5.57
C LYS A 146 16.55 -17.71 4.98
N PRO A 147 15.38 -17.90 5.62
CA PRO A 147 14.12 -17.35 5.14
C PRO A 147 14.06 -15.83 5.40
N TYR A 148 13.56 -15.08 4.41
CA TYR A 148 13.19 -13.67 4.52
C TYR A 148 11.68 -13.55 4.52
N PHE A 149 11.13 -13.26 5.68
CA PHE A 149 9.69 -13.15 5.86
C PHE A 149 9.22 -11.69 5.75
N ILE A 150 8.29 -11.45 4.84
CA ILE A 150 7.64 -10.15 4.63
C ILE A 150 6.20 -10.24 5.15
N GLN A 151 5.87 -9.41 6.12
CA GLN A 151 4.52 -9.38 6.67
C GLN A 151 3.46 -9.00 5.62
N GLY A 152 2.25 -9.52 5.81
CA GLY A 152 1.13 -9.28 4.92
C GLY A 152 0.89 -7.80 4.63
N GLY A 153 0.66 -7.50 3.34
CA GLY A 153 0.52 -6.12 2.86
C GLY A 153 1.81 -5.30 2.89
N GLY A 154 2.98 -5.92 3.13
CA GLY A 154 4.26 -5.21 3.24
C GLY A 154 4.28 -4.31 4.48
N HIS A 155 3.76 -4.83 5.60
CA HIS A 155 3.81 -4.14 6.88
C HIS A 155 5.24 -4.12 7.45
N GLY A 156 5.55 -3.12 8.30
CA GLY A 156 6.84 -2.94 8.92
C GLY A 156 7.59 -1.70 8.43
N ASN A 157 8.80 -1.49 8.97
CA ASN A 157 9.56 -0.26 8.78
C ASN A 157 9.96 0.02 7.33
N ALA A 158 10.32 -1.00 6.55
CA ALA A 158 10.61 -0.84 5.12
C ALA A 158 9.38 -0.37 4.34
N GLY A 159 8.20 -0.96 4.64
CA GLY A 159 6.94 -0.54 4.08
C GLY A 159 6.55 0.89 4.47
N THR A 160 6.82 1.31 5.70
CA THR A 160 6.60 2.68 6.18
C THR A 160 7.56 3.66 5.51
N GLN A 161 8.87 3.33 5.45
CA GLN A 161 9.88 4.16 4.77
C GLN A 161 9.50 4.47 3.33
N SER A 162 8.98 3.48 2.59
CA SER A 162 8.59 3.67 1.19
C SER A 162 7.55 4.78 1.00
N TYR A 163 6.70 5.01 2.00
CA TYR A 163 5.68 6.06 1.96
C TYR A 163 6.09 7.35 2.66
N VAL A 164 7.13 7.34 3.49
CA VAL A 164 7.87 8.56 3.84
C VAL A 164 8.49 9.18 2.58
N ASP A 165 9.13 8.34 1.75
CA ASP A 165 9.72 8.78 0.49
C ASP A 165 8.65 9.28 -0.51
N ALA A 166 7.48 8.62 -0.56
CA ALA A 166 6.36 9.06 -1.38
C ALA A 166 5.79 10.42 -0.93
N TYR A 167 5.74 10.69 0.38
CA TYR A 167 5.30 12.01 0.86
C TYR A 167 6.29 13.11 0.49
N ARG A 168 7.60 12.87 0.61
CA ARG A 168 8.63 13.81 0.14
C ARG A 168 8.49 14.11 -1.35
N GLU A 169 8.16 13.09 -2.13
CA GLU A 169 7.86 13.24 -3.55
C GLU A 169 6.62 14.13 -3.78
N ILE A 170 5.55 13.96 -2.97
CA ILE A 170 4.37 14.82 -3.02
C ILE A 170 4.74 16.27 -2.68
N ALA A 171 5.50 16.51 -1.61
CA ALA A 171 5.92 17.84 -1.19
C ALA A 171 6.73 18.55 -2.29
N ALA A 172 7.69 17.86 -2.89
CA ALA A 172 8.45 18.40 -4.02
C ALA A 172 7.57 18.70 -5.26
N GLN A 173 6.57 17.86 -5.53
CA GLN A 173 5.63 18.10 -6.63
C GLN A 173 4.67 19.26 -6.34
N GLU A 174 4.24 19.48 -5.10
CA GLU A 174 3.48 20.67 -4.69
C GLU A 174 4.25 21.96 -4.96
N GLU A 175 5.58 21.97 -4.73
CA GLU A 175 6.44 23.13 -5.06
C GLU A 175 6.51 23.39 -6.56
N VAL A 176 6.69 22.33 -7.35
CA VAL A 176 6.72 22.45 -8.82
C VAL A 176 5.38 22.93 -9.38
N LEU A 177 4.27 22.47 -8.80
CA LEU A 177 2.91 22.88 -9.20
C LEU A 177 2.54 24.29 -8.69
N GLY A 178 3.31 24.87 -7.78
CA GLY A 178 3.01 26.18 -7.17
C GLY A 178 1.71 26.18 -6.35
N MET A 179 1.34 25.02 -5.78
CA MET A 179 0.12 24.87 -4.99
C MET A 179 0.29 23.87 -3.86
N ARG A 180 -0.67 23.86 -2.93
CA ARG A 180 -0.73 22.89 -1.82
C ARG A 180 -2.07 22.18 -1.82
N PHE A 181 -2.05 20.90 -1.42
CA PHE A 181 -3.24 20.13 -1.15
C PHE A 181 -3.63 20.31 0.32
N SER A 182 -4.91 20.52 0.59
CA SER A 182 -5.41 20.64 1.96
C SER A 182 -5.49 19.28 2.65
N ARG A 183 -5.76 18.23 1.86
CA ARG A 183 -5.89 16.85 2.34
C ARG A 183 -5.29 15.87 1.34
N VAL A 184 -4.70 14.81 1.90
CA VAL A 184 -4.21 13.66 1.15
C VAL A 184 -4.97 12.42 1.59
N PHE A 185 -5.79 11.86 0.70
CA PHE A 185 -6.56 10.64 0.94
C PHE A 185 -5.90 9.42 0.34
N HIS A 186 -6.11 8.27 0.95
CA HIS A 186 -5.66 6.97 0.43
C HIS A 186 -6.43 5.81 1.05
N ALA A 187 -6.32 4.63 0.43
CA ALA A 187 -6.80 3.38 1.02
C ALA A 187 -5.88 2.91 2.15
N THR A 188 -6.43 2.67 3.35
CA THR A 188 -5.67 2.12 4.47
C THR A 188 -6.17 0.71 4.84
N GLY A 189 -5.23 -0.23 4.99
CA GLY A 189 -5.49 -1.62 5.37
C GLY A 189 -4.56 -2.08 6.48
N THR A 190 -3.31 -2.45 6.17
CA THR A 190 -2.31 -2.93 7.14
C THR A 190 -1.55 -1.82 7.87
N GLY A 191 -1.79 -0.54 7.55
CA GLY A 191 -1.31 0.62 8.30
C GLY A 191 -0.02 1.27 7.78
N SER A 192 0.97 0.54 7.28
CA SER A 192 2.29 1.11 6.95
C SER A 192 2.28 2.17 5.84
N THR A 193 1.31 2.16 4.91
CA THR A 193 1.15 3.24 3.91
C THR A 193 0.74 4.54 4.59
N GLN A 194 -0.28 4.50 5.46
CA GLN A 194 -0.72 5.67 6.22
C GLN A 194 0.37 6.17 7.17
N ALA A 195 1.00 5.25 7.90
CA ALA A 195 2.11 5.59 8.79
C ALA A 195 3.24 6.31 8.04
N GLY A 196 3.60 5.82 6.86
CA GLY A 196 4.62 6.46 6.03
C GLY A 196 4.25 7.86 5.58
N LEU A 197 3.02 8.07 5.10
CA LEU A 197 2.54 9.41 4.72
C LEU A 197 2.52 10.37 5.91
N VAL A 198 2.05 9.93 7.08
CA VAL A 198 2.06 10.75 8.31
C VAL A 198 3.49 11.07 8.74
N CYS A 199 4.37 10.06 8.83
CA CYS A 199 5.77 10.29 9.20
C CYS A 199 6.48 11.21 8.20
N GLY A 200 6.23 11.03 6.90
CA GLY A 200 6.79 11.88 5.85
C GLY A 200 6.38 13.34 6.03
N ARG A 201 5.07 13.58 6.23
CA ARG A 201 4.55 14.92 6.51
C ARG A 201 5.21 15.56 7.71
N GLU A 202 5.31 14.85 8.83
CA GLU A 202 5.88 15.41 10.06
C GLU A 202 7.38 15.69 9.95
N LEU A 203 8.11 14.84 9.22
CA LEU A 203 9.53 15.08 8.93
C LEU A 203 9.72 16.32 8.04
N GLU A 204 8.92 16.47 6.99
CA GLU A 204 8.96 17.66 6.12
C GLU A 204 8.58 18.93 6.88
N ARG A 205 7.55 18.89 7.75
CA ARG A 205 7.18 20.02 8.62
C ARG A 205 8.32 20.42 9.55
N GLN A 206 9.06 19.46 10.08
CA GLN A 206 10.20 19.72 10.95
C GLN A 206 11.39 20.30 10.18
N GLU A 207 11.62 19.86 8.94
CA GLU A 207 12.74 20.29 8.10
C GLU A 207 12.49 21.66 7.44
N GLN A 208 11.26 21.94 6.99
CA GLN A 208 10.89 23.11 6.19
C GLN A 208 9.99 24.13 6.95
N GLY A 209 9.64 23.88 8.21
CA GLY A 209 8.66 24.68 8.94
C GLY A 209 7.20 24.33 8.55
N GLU A 210 6.24 25.20 8.92
CA GLU A 210 4.79 24.91 8.79
C GLU A 210 4.25 24.75 7.34
N LEU A 211 5.11 24.70 6.33
CA LEU A 211 4.73 24.61 4.92
C LEU A 211 3.98 23.32 4.54
N GLY A 212 3.96 22.28 5.38
CA GLY A 212 3.29 20.99 5.15
C GLY A 212 1.97 20.84 5.91
N GLY A 213 1.02 21.77 5.72
CA GLY A 213 -0.23 21.81 6.49
C GLY A 213 -1.35 20.84 6.06
N ASN A 214 -1.11 19.90 5.13
CA ASN A 214 -2.17 18.99 4.68
C ASN A 214 -2.51 17.93 5.75
N ARG A 215 -3.76 17.46 5.71
CA ARG A 215 -4.25 16.39 6.59
C ARG A 215 -4.20 15.05 5.86
N ILE A 216 -3.52 14.08 6.44
CA ILE A 216 -3.49 12.70 5.90
C ILE A 216 -4.72 11.95 6.39
N VAL A 217 -5.59 11.53 5.47
CA VAL A 217 -6.83 10.83 5.77
C VAL A 217 -6.80 9.41 5.18
N GLY A 218 -6.73 8.42 6.03
CA GLY A 218 -6.81 7.01 5.64
C GLY A 218 -8.25 6.51 5.65
N ILE A 219 -8.80 6.15 4.48
CA ILE A 219 -10.09 5.48 4.39
C ILE A 219 -9.86 3.98 4.57
N SER A 220 -10.40 3.41 5.64
CA SER A 220 -10.29 1.98 5.92
C SER A 220 -11.02 1.14 4.88
N ILE A 221 -10.34 0.11 4.40
CA ILE A 221 -10.94 -0.86 3.48
C ILE A 221 -11.40 -2.15 4.19
N ALA A 222 -11.04 -2.31 5.47
CA ALA A 222 -11.31 -3.55 6.21
C ALA A 222 -11.49 -3.33 7.71
N ARG A 223 -10.46 -2.83 8.40
CA ARG A 223 -10.39 -2.79 9.86
C ARG A 223 -11.29 -1.69 10.45
N PRO A 224 -12.07 -2.00 11.52
CA PRO A 224 -12.78 -0.98 12.27
C PRO A 224 -11.85 -0.26 13.25
N CYS A 225 -12.29 0.92 13.73
CA CYS A 225 -11.76 1.54 14.93
C CYS A 225 -12.16 0.73 16.18
N PRO A 226 -11.31 0.72 17.25
CA PRO A 226 -10.01 1.39 17.34
C PRO A 226 -8.87 0.62 16.68
N ARG A 227 -9.02 -0.71 16.45
CA ARG A 227 -7.94 -1.62 15.99
C ARG A 227 -7.20 -1.12 14.74
N GLY A 228 -7.93 -0.61 13.75
CA GLY A 228 -7.31 -0.10 12.52
C GLY A 228 -6.42 1.09 12.76
N ARG A 229 -6.86 2.03 13.60
CA ARG A 229 -6.14 3.22 14.00
C ARG A 229 -4.91 2.87 14.84
N ASP A 230 -5.04 1.94 15.79
CA ASP A 230 -3.95 1.52 16.65
C ASP A 230 -2.78 0.91 15.86
N VAL A 231 -3.07 0.08 14.86
CA VAL A 231 -2.03 -0.49 13.97
C VAL A 231 -1.26 0.59 13.21
N VAL A 232 -1.91 1.66 12.77
CA VAL A 232 -1.22 2.79 12.11
C VAL A 232 -0.34 3.53 13.12
N LYS A 233 -0.88 3.80 14.32
CA LYS A 233 -0.13 4.43 15.42
C LYS A 233 1.11 3.62 15.79
N GLU A 234 0.96 2.32 15.99
CA GLU A 234 2.09 1.42 16.28
C GLU A 234 3.15 1.48 15.18
N SER A 235 2.74 1.49 13.90
CA SER A 235 3.65 1.59 12.76
C SER A 235 4.44 2.91 12.75
N ILE A 236 3.82 4.02 13.15
CA ILE A 236 4.49 5.33 13.28
C ILE A 236 5.54 5.28 14.40
N LEU A 237 5.14 4.78 15.57
CA LEU A 237 6.01 4.69 16.74
C LEU A 237 7.19 3.73 16.49
N ASP A 238 6.95 2.60 15.83
CA ASP A 238 8.01 1.65 15.45
C ASP A 238 8.99 2.27 14.45
N TYR A 239 8.49 3.02 13.49
CA TYR A 239 9.33 3.72 12.53
C TYR A 239 10.21 4.76 13.22
N TYR A 240 9.68 5.56 14.14
CA TYR A 240 10.48 6.53 14.89
C TYR A 240 11.50 5.85 15.81
N ARG A 241 11.15 4.73 16.45
CA ARG A 241 12.10 3.92 17.24
C ARG A 241 13.25 3.41 16.39
N MET A 242 12.96 2.88 15.20
CA MET A 242 13.97 2.42 14.24
C MET A 242 14.88 3.56 13.81
N ARG A 243 14.33 4.71 13.42
CA ARG A 243 15.09 5.90 13.02
C ARG A 243 16.00 6.40 14.13
N LYS A 244 15.50 6.45 15.37
CA LYS A 244 16.30 6.83 16.54
C LYS A 244 17.45 5.90 16.81
N LYS A 245 17.24 4.58 16.62
CA LYS A 245 18.29 3.58 16.75
C LYS A 245 19.38 3.73 15.69
N GLN A 246 18.99 4.05 14.44
CA GLN A 246 19.93 4.26 13.34
C GLN A 246 20.72 5.57 13.48
N ASN A 247 20.08 6.64 13.96
CA ASN A 247 20.65 7.97 14.12
C ASN A 247 20.30 8.55 15.50
N PRO A 248 21.03 8.20 16.58
CA PRO A 248 20.68 8.59 17.96
C PRO A 248 20.60 10.11 18.18
N GLY A 249 21.35 10.91 17.40
CA GLY A 249 21.35 12.38 17.47
C GLY A 249 20.22 13.04 16.67
N GLN A 250 19.47 12.30 15.85
CA GLN A 250 18.39 12.86 15.06
C GLN A 250 17.23 13.28 15.98
N LYS A 251 16.82 14.55 15.90
CA LYS A 251 15.55 15.00 16.48
C LYS A 251 14.42 14.50 15.57
N LEU A 252 13.51 13.74 16.13
CA LEU A 252 12.32 13.24 15.41
C LEU A 252 11.09 13.99 15.89
N PRO A 253 10.05 14.12 15.04
CA PRO A 253 8.77 14.68 15.46
C PRO A 253 8.15 13.86 16.59
N GLU A 254 7.42 14.51 17.48
CA GLU A 254 6.56 13.82 18.43
C GLU A 254 5.25 13.41 17.75
N PHE A 255 4.80 12.19 18.03
CA PHE A 255 3.52 11.73 17.50
C PHE A 255 2.38 12.44 18.22
N CYS A 256 1.49 13.08 17.44
CA CYS A 256 0.25 13.67 17.93
C CYS A 256 -0.93 12.80 17.47
N GLU A 257 -1.80 12.44 18.41
CA GLU A 257 -3.01 11.63 18.11
C GLU A 257 -3.96 12.33 17.13
N GLU A 258 -4.01 13.66 17.15
CA GLU A 258 -4.88 14.47 16.29
C GLU A 258 -4.43 14.47 14.84
N ASP A 259 -3.16 14.17 14.58
CA ASP A 259 -2.60 14.06 13.23
C ASP A 259 -2.97 12.78 12.51
N LEU A 260 -3.47 11.78 13.23
CA LEU A 260 -3.86 10.49 12.68
C LEU A 260 -5.38 10.43 12.42
N VAL A 261 -5.78 10.74 11.20
CA VAL A 261 -7.17 10.59 10.75
C VAL A 261 -7.35 9.23 10.08
N PHE A 262 -8.06 8.35 10.76
CA PHE A 262 -8.41 7.01 10.28
C PHE A 262 -9.93 6.88 10.24
N GLU A 263 -10.50 6.72 9.04
CA GLU A 263 -11.94 6.68 8.81
C GLU A 263 -12.42 5.28 8.43
N ASP A 264 -13.27 4.69 9.25
CA ASP A 264 -13.83 3.36 9.03
C ASP A 264 -15.32 3.36 8.66
N ARG A 265 -15.98 4.52 8.65
CA ARG A 265 -17.40 4.66 8.31
C ARG A 265 -17.69 4.25 6.86
N TYR A 266 -16.72 4.45 5.96
CA TYR A 266 -16.87 4.25 4.52
C TYR A 266 -16.36 2.91 4.00
N ARG A 267 -16.10 1.94 4.88
CA ARG A 267 -15.55 0.62 4.52
C ARG A 267 -16.51 -0.34 3.83
N LEU A 268 -17.78 0.05 3.63
CA LEU A 268 -18.81 -0.72 2.91
C LEU A 268 -18.96 -2.17 3.40
N GLY A 269 -18.99 -2.38 4.73
CA GLY A 269 -19.09 -3.72 5.33
C GLY A 269 -17.76 -4.48 5.46
N GLY A 270 -16.64 -3.97 4.90
CA GLY A 270 -15.31 -4.54 5.12
C GLY A 270 -14.60 -5.00 3.84
N TYR A 271 -13.59 -5.86 4.04
CA TYR A 271 -12.71 -6.34 2.97
C TYR A 271 -13.50 -7.12 1.90
N GLY A 272 -13.22 -6.85 0.63
CA GLY A 272 -13.85 -7.51 -0.51
C GLY A 272 -15.33 -7.19 -0.74
N LYS A 273 -15.97 -6.39 0.13
CA LYS A 273 -17.36 -5.95 -0.04
C LYS A 273 -17.41 -4.68 -0.87
N SER A 274 -18.40 -4.56 -1.75
CA SER A 274 -18.65 -3.38 -2.59
C SER A 274 -20.12 -2.97 -2.55
N SER A 275 -20.44 -1.81 -3.10
CA SER A 275 -21.82 -1.37 -3.33
C SER A 275 -22.04 -0.96 -4.78
N PRO A 276 -23.30 -0.97 -5.27
CA PRO A 276 -23.63 -0.50 -6.62
C PRO A 276 -23.19 0.95 -6.87
N GLU A 277 -23.25 1.81 -5.85
CA GLU A 277 -22.87 3.22 -5.92
C GLU A 277 -21.34 3.37 -6.07
N GLU A 278 -20.56 2.57 -5.32
CA GLU A 278 -19.10 2.48 -5.48
C GLU A 278 -18.74 2.04 -6.89
N GLU A 279 -19.35 0.97 -7.39
CA GLU A 279 -19.10 0.45 -8.74
C GLU A 279 -19.48 1.45 -9.83
N ALA A 280 -20.58 2.20 -9.65
CA ALA A 280 -20.96 3.28 -10.55
C ALA A 280 -19.93 4.41 -10.54
N CYS A 281 -19.41 4.78 -9.36
CA CYS A 281 -18.34 5.76 -9.20
C CYS A 281 -17.07 5.31 -9.95
N ILE A 282 -16.62 4.07 -9.75
CA ILE A 282 -15.45 3.48 -10.45
C ILE A 282 -15.63 3.54 -11.97
N ARG A 283 -16.78 3.11 -12.47
CA ARG A 283 -17.10 3.18 -13.92
C ARG A 283 -17.09 4.63 -14.44
N ARG A 284 -17.55 5.57 -13.64
CA ARG A 284 -17.52 6.99 -14.00
C ARG A 284 -16.09 7.51 -14.13
N VAL A 285 -15.20 7.22 -13.15
CA VAL A 285 -13.78 7.60 -13.19
C VAL A 285 -13.10 6.98 -14.42
N MET A 286 -13.35 5.70 -14.70
CA MET A 286 -12.79 5.04 -15.88
C MET A 286 -13.25 5.69 -17.19
N ARG A 287 -14.53 6.09 -17.31
CA ARG A 287 -15.07 6.72 -18.52
C ARG A 287 -14.58 8.15 -18.73
N GLN A 288 -14.44 8.93 -17.65
CA GLN A 288 -14.14 10.35 -17.75
C GLN A 288 -12.62 10.62 -17.75
N ASP A 289 -11.88 9.87 -16.98
CA ASP A 289 -10.44 10.11 -16.73
C ASP A 289 -9.53 8.96 -17.15
N GLY A 290 -10.07 7.81 -17.58
CA GLY A 290 -9.30 6.65 -18.04
C GLY A 290 -8.49 5.97 -16.92
N ILE A 291 -8.91 6.11 -15.65
CA ILE A 291 -8.18 5.61 -14.49
C ILE A 291 -8.91 4.37 -13.93
N PRO A 292 -8.31 3.17 -14.01
CA PRO A 292 -8.90 1.96 -13.44
C PRO A 292 -8.80 1.98 -11.91
N MET A 293 -9.87 1.60 -11.23
CA MET A 293 -9.93 1.44 -9.78
C MET A 293 -10.60 0.12 -9.43
N ASP A 294 -10.06 -0.60 -8.46
CA ASP A 294 -10.65 -1.86 -7.96
C ASP A 294 -11.69 -1.60 -6.86
N THR A 295 -12.60 -2.54 -6.65
CA THR A 295 -13.67 -2.43 -5.63
C THR A 295 -13.21 -2.78 -4.21
N THR A 296 -12.01 -3.30 -4.01
CA THR A 296 -11.53 -3.74 -2.70
C THR A 296 -10.77 -2.63 -1.97
N TYR A 297 -9.93 -1.89 -2.70
CA TYR A 297 -8.98 -0.92 -2.14
C TYR A 297 -9.25 0.50 -2.66
N VAL A 298 -8.84 0.77 -3.90
CA VAL A 298 -8.73 2.14 -4.41
C VAL A 298 -10.09 2.74 -4.70
N GLY A 299 -10.98 2.02 -5.33
CA GLY A 299 -12.34 2.52 -5.63
C GLY A 299 -13.14 2.74 -4.37
N LYS A 300 -13.06 1.79 -3.41
CA LYS A 300 -13.69 1.95 -2.09
C LYS A 300 -13.19 3.20 -1.38
N ALA A 301 -11.87 3.40 -1.35
CA ALA A 301 -11.30 4.57 -0.67
C ALA A 301 -11.61 5.87 -1.41
N PHE A 302 -11.64 5.86 -2.74
CA PHE A 302 -12.03 7.03 -3.53
C PHE A 302 -13.50 7.39 -3.32
N PHE A 303 -14.39 6.42 -3.38
CA PHE A 303 -15.80 6.62 -3.06
C PHE A 303 -15.98 7.10 -1.61
N GLY A 304 -15.27 6.49 -0.65
CA GLY A 304 -15.27 6.92 0.74
C GLY A 304 -14.73 8.35 0.94
N MET A 305 -13.72 8.77 0.19
CA MET A 305 -13.25 10.15 0.17
C MET A 305 -14.39 11.11 -0.27
N LEU A 306 -15.11 10.80 -1.35
CA LEU A 306 -16.21 11.65 -1.83
C LEU A 306 -17.33 11.75 -0.79
N GLN A 307 -17.65 10.65 -0.10
CA GLN A 307 -18.61 10.65 1.01
C GLN A 307 -18.09 11.51 2.18
N TYR A 308 -16.81 11.35 2.56
CA TYR A 308 -16.17 12.12 3.61
C TYR A 308 -16.24 13.64 3.31
N LEU A 309 -15.88 14.04 2.10
CA LEU A 309 -15.93 15.46 1.70
C LEU A 309 -17.35 16.04 1.82
N ARG A 310 -18.34 15.29 1.40
CA ARG A 310 -19.76 15.68 1.53
C ARG A 310 -20.21 15.76 2.99
N ASP A 311 -19.93 14.72 3.78
CA ASP A 311 -20.41 14.61 5.17
C ASP A 311 -19.77 15.64 6.10
N HIS A 312 -18.60 16.16 5.74
CA HIS A 312 -17.89 17.23 6.46
C HIS A 312 -18.03 18.61 5.79
N GLU A 313 -18.91 18.75 4.79
CA GLU A 313 -19.17 19.99 4.06
C GLU A 313 -17.91 20.69 3.51
N ILE A 314 -16.91 19.90 3.09
CA ILE A 314 -15.64 20.39 2.54
C ILE A 314 -15.86 20.80 1.08
N ARG A 315 -15.59 22.06 0.76
CA ARG A 315 -15.82 22.66 -0.56
C ARG A 315 -14.72 23.63 -0.95
N GLY A 316 -14.47 23.76 -2.25
CA GLY A 316 -13.51 24.73 -2.80
C GLY A 316 -12.05 24.44 -2.48
N GLU A 317 -11.75 23.22 -2.05
CA GLU A 317 -10.40 22.80 -1.67
C GLU A 317 -9.71 21.99 -2.78
N ARG A 318 -8.38 21.92 -2.72
CA ARG A 318 -7.56 21.02 -3.53
C ARG A 318 -7.27 19.75 -2.74
N ILE A 319 -7.79 18.65 -3.23
CA ILE A 319 -7.73 17.33 -2.57
C ILE A 319 -6.83 16.42 -3.40
N LEU A 320 -5.86 15.77 -2.77
CA LEU A 320 -5.06 14.74 -3.38
C LEU A 320 -5.54 13.35 -2.96
N PHE A 321 -5.77 12.48 -3.92
CA PHE A 321 -6.01 11.07 -3.68
C PHE A 321 -4.80 10.24 -4.16
N VAL A 322 -4.21 9.44 -3.30
CA VAL A 322 -3.13 8.53 -3.67
C VAL A 322 -3.72 7.22 -4.21
N HIS A 323 -3.61 7.01 -5.51
CA HIS A 323 -4.02 5.80 -6.19
C HIS A 323 -3.05 4.66 -5.90
N THR A 324 -3.32 3.87 -4.87
CA THR A 324 -2.39 2.86 -4.32
C THR A 324 -2.29 1.57 -5.16
N GLY A 325 -2.79 1.54 -6.39
CA GLY A 325 -2.70 0.41 -7.30
C GLY A 325 -3.99 -0.42 -7.38
N GLY A 326 -3.87 -1.74 -7.58
CA GLY A 326 -5.02 -2.63 -7.68
C GLY A 326 -5.53 -2.84 -9.13
N THR A 327 -4.79 -2.39 -10.13
CA THR A 327 -5.16 -2.55 -11.55
C THR A 327 -5.52 -3.99 -11.94
N PRO A 328 -4.82 -5.06 -11.52
CA PRO A 328 -5.25 -6.41 -11.83
C PRO A 328 -6.65 -6.76 -11.30
N LEU A 329 -7.02 -6.27 -10.11
CA LEU A 329 -8.35 -6.50 -9.52
C LEU A 329 -9.47 -5.77 -10.26
N PHE A 330 -9.15 -4.69 -10.98
CA PHE A 330 -10.11 -4.06 -11.87
C PHE A 330 -10.56 -5.01 -12.98
N PHE A 331 -9.64 -5.78 -13.55
CA PHE A 331 -9.95 -6.75 -14.60
C PHE A 331 -10.73 -7.98 -14.09
N ASP A 332 -10.61 -8.33 -12.82
CA ASP A 332 -11.39 -9.42 -12.20
C ASP A 332 -12.90 -9.13 -12.19
N ARG A 333 -13.31 -7.87 -12.40
CA ARG A 333 -14.70 -7.41 -12.36
C ARG A 333 -15.27 -7.07 -13.74
N LEU A 334 -14.49 -7.22 -14.80
CA LEU A 334 -14.94 -7.11 -16.19
C LEU A 334 -15.43 -8.49 -16.69
#